data_9d69df074c3f85f5af00bcf30217aed5
#
_entry.id   9d69df074c3f85f5af00bcf30217aed5
#
_cell.length_a   1.000
_cell.length_b   1.000
_cell.length_c   1.000
_cell.angle_alpha   90.00
_cell.angle_beta   90.00
_cell.angle_gamma   90.00
#
_symmetry.space_group_name_H-M   'P 1'
#
loop_
_entity.id
_entity.type
_entity.pdbx_description
1 polymer ?
#
loop_
_entity_poly.entity_id
_entity_poly.type
_entity_poly.pdbx_seq_one_letter_code
_entity_poly.pdbx_strand_id
1 'polypeptide(L)'
;MQKLTITTRKKREVIDITEQVSSVLRKKYADLTGICHLSILHTTAALTTADLDPGTDLDMLDAFEAMIPKLHYRHPHNPAHVPDHILSALIGTSLALPVNQGDLVLGTWQRVVLMEFDGPRERQAILALSPES
;
A
#
# COMPACT_ATOMS: atom_id res chain seq x y z
N MET A 1 1.30 -2.06 -18.36
CA MET A 1 0.95 -1.85 -16.95
C MET A 1 -0.20 -2.77 -16.57
N GLN A 2 -0.16 -3.28 -15.38
CA GLN A 2 -1.21 -4.15 -14.85
C GLN A 2 -1.99 -3.41 -13.77
N LYS A 3 -3.30 -3.62 -13.75
CA LYS A 3 -4.18 -3.01 -12.74
C LYS A 3 -4.53 -4.05 -11.68
N LEU A 4 -4.45 -3.67 -10.41
CA LEU A 4 -4.90 -4.46 -9.29
C LEU A 4 -6.06 -3.73 -8.62
N THR A 5 -7.12 -4.48 -8.30
CA THR A 5 -8.24 -3.97 -7.52
C THR A 5 -8.19 -4.60 -6.13
N ILE A 6 -8.18 -3.76 -5.10
CA ILE A 6 -8.14 -4.20 -3.72
C ILE A 6 -9.41 -3.70 -3.04
N THR A 7 -10.24 -4.63 -2.56
CA THR A 7 -11.47 -4.29 -1.86
C THR A 7 -11.19 -4.23 -0.38
N THR A 8 -11.40 -3.05 0.23
CA THR A 8 -11.24 -2.88 1.66
C THR A 8 -12.58 -3.05 2.36
N ARG A 9 -12.56 -3.41 3.64
CA ARG A 9 -13.76 -3.81 4.39
C ARG A 9 -14.03 -2.93 5.58
N LYS A 10 -13.03 -2.22 6.08
CA LYS A 10 -13.10 -1.40 7.29
C LYS A 10 -12.69 0.04 6.99
N LYS A 11 -13.08 0.95 7.85
CA LYS A 11 -12.66 2.35 7.77
C LYS A 11 -11.13 2.45 7.79
N ARG A 12 -10.48 1.73 8.71
CA ARG A 12 -9.03 1.65 8.84
C ARG A 12 -8.61 0.18 8.85
N GLU A 13 -7.64 -0.15 8.00
CA GLU A 13 -7.26 -1.53 7.79
C GLU A 13 -5.86 -1.60 7.18
N VAL A 14 -5.07 -2.59 7.61
CA VAL A 14 -3.81 -2.96 6.95
C VAL A 14 -4.05 -4.25 6.19
N ILE A 15 -3.88 -4.21 4.88
CA ILE A 15 -4.17 -5.35 4.01
C ILE A 15 -2.88 -5.87 3.41
N ASP A 16 -2.59 -7.15 3.63
CA ASP A 16 -1.48 -7.83 3.00
C ASP A 16 -1.83 -8.11 1.53
N ILE A 17 -1.13 -7.47 0.62
CA ILE A 17 -1.32 -7.63 -0.82
C ILE A 17 -0.15 -8.37 -1.49
N THR A 18 0.75 -8.94 -0.69
CA THR A 18 1.94 -9.62 -1.20
C THR A 18 1.60 -10.70 -2.22
N GLU A 19 0.63 -11.56 -1.90
CA GLU A 19 0.27 -12.67 -2.81
C GLU A 19 -0.41 -12.16 -4.09
N GLN A 20 -1.20 -11.11 -3.98
CA GLN A 20 -1.85 -10.50 -5.15
C GLN A 20 -0.81 -9.91 -6.10
N VAL A 21 0.18 -9.20 -5.58
CA VAL A 21 1.30 -8.66 -6.36
C VAL A 21 2.13 -9.80 -6.97
N SER A 22 2.47 -10.80 -6.17
CA SER A 22 3.24 -11.97 -6.64
C SER A 22 2.53 -12.69 -7.76
N SER A 23 1.21 -12.83 -7.67
CA SER A 23 0.42 -13.49 -8.71
C SER A 23 0.51 -12.75 -10.04
N VAL A 24 0.42 -11.43 -10.03
CA VAL A 24 0.56 -10.62 -11.25
C VAL A 24 1.96 -10.76 -11.84
N LEU A 25 2.98 -10.74 -11.00
CA LEU A 25 4.38 -10.88 -11.45
C LEU A 25 4.60 -12.24 -12.12
N ARG A 26 4.12 -13.32 -11.54
CA ARG A 26 4.26 -14.67 -12.11
C ARG A 26 3.51 -14.81 -13.43
N LYS A 27 2.35 -14.20 -13.56
CA LYS A 27 1.54 -14.31 -14.78
C LYS A 27 2.08 -13.47 -15.93
N LYS A 28 2.60 -12.28 -15.64
CA LYS A 28 2.95 -11.29 -16.67
C LYS A 28 4.46 -11.10 -16.86
N TYR A 29 5.26 -11.44 -15.86
CA TYR A 29 6.68 -11.13 -15.82
C TYR A 29 7.54 -12.28 -15.29
N ALA A 30 7.13 -13.53 -15.54
CA ALA A 30 7.70 -14.74 -14.91
C ALA A 30 9.22 -14.87 -15.06
N ASP A 31 9.78 -14.43 -16.19
CA ASP A 31 11.22 -14.60 -16.48
C ASP A 31 12.02 -13.29 -16.33
N LEU A 32 11.38 -12.26 -15.79
CA LEU A 32 12.00 -10.94 -15.72
C LEU A 32 12.58 -10.67 -14.33
N THR A 33 13.74 -10.06 -14.34
CA THR A 33 14.44 -9.53 -13.17
C THR A 33 14.51 -8.02 -13.32
N GLY A 34 14.24 -7.29 -12.27
CA GLY A 34 14.24 -5.84 -12.30
C GLY A 34 13.54 -5.22 -11.09
N ILE A 35 12.90 -4.09 -11.31
CA ILE A 35 12.19 -3.36 -10.27
C ILE A 35 10.69 -3.31 -10.61
N CYS A 36 9.88 -3.81 -9.68
CA CYS A 36 8.45 -3.66 -9.72
C CYS A 36 8.07 -2.30 -9.14
N HIS A 37 7.34 -1.52 -9.92
CA HIS A 37 6.78 -0.23 -9.48
C HIS A 37 5.30 -0.43 -9.20
N LEU A 38 4.87 -0.09 -8.00
CA LEU A 38 3.49 -0.21 -7.56
C LEU A 38 3.01 1.15 -7.10
N SER A 39 1.90 1.62 -7.63
CA SER A 39 1.32 2.92 -7.27
C SER A 39 -0.16 2.78 -7.00
N ILE A 40 -0.64 3.37 -5.91
CA ILE A 40 -2.06 3.43 -5.62
C ILE A 40 -2.62 4.78 -6.08
N LEU A 41 -3.80 4.76 -6.71
CA LEU A 41 -4.38 5.93 -7.37
C LEU A 41 -5.39 6.65 -6.46
N HIS A 42 -5.00 6.88 -5.21
CA HIS A 42 -5.88 7.44 -4.18
C HIS A 42 -5.09 8.32 -3.21
N THR A 43 -5.81 9.17 -2.47
CA THR A 43 -5.22 10.13 -1.52
C THR A 43 -5.59 9.86 -0.07
N THR A 44 -6.26 8.74 0.23
CA THR A 44 -6.64 8.33 1.59
C THR A 44 -6.23 6.88 1.89
N ALA A 45 -5.26 6.37 1.16
CA ALA A 45 -4.63 5.08 1.39
C ALA A 45 -3.15 5.20 1.08
N ALA A 46 -2.37 4.21 1.50
CA ALA A 46 -0.92 4.22 1.31
C ALA A 46 -0.41 2.82 0.98
N LEU A 47 0.80 2.76 0.42
CA LEU A 47 1.54 1.52 0.17
C LEU A 47 2.85 1.56 0.94
N THR A 48 3.18 0.45 1.60
CA THR A 48 4.47 0.27 2.24
C THR A 48 4.79 -1.22 2.38
N THR A 49 5.91 -1.52 2.97
CA THR A 49 6.21 -2.87 3.45
C THR A 49 6.25 -2.86 4.97
N ALA A 50 5.79 -3.95 5.57
CA ALA A 50 5.68 -4.03 7.03
C ALA A 50 5.71 -5.48 7.50
N ASP A 51 6.07 -5.67 8.76
CA ASP A 51 5.85 -6.90 9.49
C ASP A 51 4.36 -7.01 9.86
N LEU A 52 3.80 -8.20 9.74
CA LEU A 52 2.40 -8.46 10.06
C LEU A 52 2.23 -9.57 11.11
N ASP A 53 3.15 -9.67 12.07
CA ASP A 53 2.91 -10.51 13.24
C ASP A 53 1.58 -10.13 13.88
N PRO A 54 0.83 -11.10 14.45
CA PRO A 54 -0.49 -10.84 15.02
C PRO A 54 -0.52 -9.63 15.96
N GLY A 55 -1.40 -8.68 15.68
CA GLY A 55 -1.56 -7.45 16.44
C GLY A 55 -0.73 -6.26 15.94
N THR A 56 0.31 -6.49 15.13
CA THR A 56 1.18 -5.40 14.64
C THR A 56 0.41 -4.43 13.75
N ASP A 57 -0.52 -4.93 12.96
CA ASP A 57 -1.38 -4.11 12.10
C ASP A 57 -2.20 -3.12 12.91
N LEU A 58 -2.81 -3.57 13.99
CA LEU A 58 -3.62 -2.71 14.88
C LEU A 58 -2.74 -1.71 15.62
N ASP A 59 -1.57 -2.15 16.08
CA ASP A 59 -0.61 -1.27 16.74
C ASP A 59 -0.16 -0.15 15.81
N MET A 60 0.11 -0.46 14.54
CA MET A 60 0.49 0.55 13.56
C MET A 60 -0.63 1.56 13.34
N LEU A 61 -1.87 1.10 13.18
CA LEU A 61 -3.01 2.00 12.98
C LEU A 61 -3.22 2.91 14.18
N ASP A 62 -3.11 2.39 15.39
CA ASP A 62 -3.23 3.18 16.62
C ASP A 62 -2.11 4.21 16.72
N ALA A 63 -0.88 3.82 16.41
CA ALA A 63 0.27 4.72 16.44
C ALA A 63 0.13 5.84 15.40
N PHE A 64 -0.30 5.52 14.19
CA PHE A 64 -0.52 6.53 13.15
C PHE A 64 -1.58 7.53 13.55
N GLU A 65 -2.68 7.08 14.13
CA GLU A 65 -3.73 7.97 14.62
C GLU A 65 -3.20 8.92 15.70
N ALA A 66 -2.39 8.41 16.62
CA ALA A 66 -1.81 9.18 17.69
C ALA A 66 -0.76 10.20 17.20
N MET A 67 -0.09 9.93 16.08
CA MET A 67 0.94 10.82 15.51
C MET A 67 0.37 12.03 14.79
N ILE A 68 -0.88 11.98 14.35
CA ILE A 68 -1.49 13.08 13.59
C ILE A 68 -2.14 14.08 14.57
N PRO A 69 -1.70 15.33 14.58
CA PRO A 69 -2.26 16.31 15.51
C PRO A 69 -3.69 16.67 15.16
N LYS A 70 -4.46 17.00 16.19
CA LYS A 70 -5.85 17.49 16.04
C LYS A 70 -5.81 19.00 15.85
N LEU A 71 -5.78 19.44 14.60
CA LEU A 71 -5.76 20.86 14.23
C LEU A 71 -7.09 21.25 13.61
N HIS A 72 -7.27 22.55 13.40
CA HIS A 72 -8.38 23.08 12.59
C HIS A 72 -7.98 23.03 11.13
N TYR A 73 -8.33 21.92 10.46
CA TYR A 73 -7.97 21.72 9.06
C TYR A 73 -8.89 22.51 8.14
N ARG A 74 -8.39 22.82 6.94
CA ARG A 74 -9.02 23.73 5.98
C ARG A 74 -9.69 23.02 4.79
N HIS A 75 -9.75 21.67 4.82
CA HIS A 75 -10.32 20.90 3.72
C HIS A 75 -11.75 21.35 3.44
N PRO A 76 -12.09 21.78 2.20
CA PRO A 76 -13.37 22.45 1.93
C PRO A 76 -14.57 21.52 2.03
N HIS A 77 -14.41 20.23 1.74
CA HIS A 77 -15.53 19.28 1.73
C HIS A 77 -15.71 18.60 3.09
N ASN A 78 -14.63 18.11 3.68
CA ASN A 78 -14.71 17.45 4.97
C ASN A 78 -13.36 17.54 5.71
N PRO A 79 -13.22 18.49 6.63
CA PRO A 79 -11.98 18.62 7.41
C PRO A 79 -11.61 17.38 8.21
N ALA A 80 -12.57 16.53 8.56
CA ALA A 80 -12.33 15.30 9.30
C ALA A 80 -11.52 14.25 8.49
N HIS A 81 -11.48 14.39 7.16
CA HIS A 81 -10.68 13.50 6.30
C HIS A 81 -9.22 13.93 6.15
N VAL A 82 -8.85 15.11 6.63
CA VAL A 82 -7.47 15.61 6.47
C VAL A 82 -6.43 14.70 7.11
N PRO A 83 -6.64 14.12 8.31
CA PRO A 83 -5.70 13.13 8.86
C PRO A 83 -5.46 11.95 7.91
N ASP A 84 -6.48 11.50 7.19
CA ASP A 84 -6.36 10.39 6.24
C ASP A 84 -5.48 10.79 5.05
N HIS A 85 -5.65 12.01 4.54
CA HIS A 85 -4.81 12.55 3.47
C HIS A 85 -3.36 12.76 3.93
N ILE A 86 -3.15 13.19 5.17
CA ILE A 86 -1.81 13.39 5.73
C ILE A 86 -1.09 12.04 5.83
N LEU A 87 -1.74 11.00 6.33
CA LEU A 87 -1.15 9.68 6.47
C LEU A 87 -0.81 9.08 5.10
N SER A 88 -1.71 9.23 4.11
CA SER A 88 -1.46 8.80 2.74
C SER A 88 -0.22 9.47 2.15
N ALA A 89 -0.11 10.79 2.31
CA ALA A 89 1.03 11.55 1.79
C ALA A 89 2.33 11.25 2.54
N LEU A 90 2.26 11.03 3.85
CA LEU A 90 3.42 10.79 4.71
C LEU A 90 4.02 9.40 4.46
N ILE A 91 3.19 8.38 4.44
CA ILE A 91 3.62 6.98 4.23
C ILE A 91 4.00 6.77 2.77
N GLY A 92 3.22 7.34 1.87
CA GLY A 92 3.47 7.27 0.44
C GLY A 92 2.49 6.40 -0.30
N THR A 93 2.40 6.64 -1.61
CA THR A 93 1.45 5.98 -2.50
C THR A 93 2.11 5.10 -3.53
N SER A 94 3.43 4.97 -3.49
CA SER A 94 4.18 4.16 -4.44
C SER A 94 5.32 3.41 -3.77
N LEU A 95 5.66 2.25 -4.35
CA LEU A 95 6.77 1.41 -3.91
C LEU A 95 7.61 1.00 -5.12
N ALA A 96 8.91 0.85 -4.89
CA ALA A 96 9.82 0.18 -5.80
C ALA A 96 10.32 -1.09 -5.10
N LEU A 97 10.04 -2.24 -5.69
CA LEU A 97 10.34 -3.54 -5.08
C LEU A 97 11.23 -4.36 -6.03
N PRO A 98 12.35 -4.92 -5.54
CA PRO A 98 13.17 -5.77 -6.37
C PRO A 98 12.46 -7.08 -6.72
N VAL A 99 12.66 -7.53 -7.95
CA VAL A 99 12.08 -8.77 -8.48
C VAL A 99 13.20 -9.59 -9.12
N ASN A 100 13.23 -10.87 -8.82
CA ASN A 100 14.16 -11.83 -9.43
C ASN A 100 13.38 -12.95 -10.10
N GLN A 101 13.45 -13.02 -11.43
CA GLN A 101 12.76 -14.04 -12.22
C GLN A 101 11.28 -14.21 -11.82
N GLY A 102 10.57 -13.08 -11.78
CA GLY A 102 9.15 -13.04 -11.47
C GLY A 102 8.79 -13.11 -9.98
N ASP A 103 9.76 -13.28 -9.11
CA ASP A 103 9.53 -13.37 -7.66
C ASP A 103 9.96 -12.10 -6.94
N LEU A 104 9.12 -11.61 -6.03
CA LEU A 104 9.49 -10.51 -5.14
C LEU A 104 10.68 -10.90 -4.26
N VAL A 105 11.65 -9.99 -4.17
CA VAL A 105 12.80 -10.13 -3.26
C VAL A 105 12.47 -9.36 -1.99
N LEU A 106 12.03 -10.07 -0.96
CA LEU A 106 11.62 -9.50 0.32
C LEU A 106 12.41 -10.12 1.46
N GLY A 107 12.58 -9.37 2.55
CA GLY A 107 13.08 -9.94 3.80
C GLY A 107 12.09 -10.94 4.37
N THR A 108 12.55 -11.77 5.32
CA THR A 108 11.77 -12.88 5.88
C THR A 108 10.41 -12.46 6.44
N TRP A 109 10.36 -11.29 7.09
CA TRP A 109 9.13 -10.79 7.73
C TRP A 109 8.48 -9.65 6.95
N GLN A 110 9.01 -9.31 5.80
CA GLN A 110 8.56 -8.17 5.02
C GLN A 110 7.38 -8.53 4.13
N ARG A 111 6.26 -7.85 4.33
CA ARG A 111 5.04 -8.01 3.52
C ARG A 111 4.74 -6.71 2.79
N VAL A 112 4.20 -6.82 1.60
CA VAL A 112 3.70 -5.66 0.84
C VAL A 112 2.29 -5.38 1.33
N VAL A 113 2.05 -4.18 1.82
CA VAL A 113 0.76 -3.85 2.44
C VAL A 113 0.14 -2.59 1.86
N LEU A 114 -1.18 -2.61 1.77
CA LEU A 114 -2.00 -1.43 1.54
C LEU A 114 -2.56 -0.99 2.89
N MET A 115 -2.38 0.27 3.21
CA MET A 115 -2.96 0.87 4.41
C MET A 115 -4.18 1.69 4.03
N GLU A 116 -5.34 1.28 4.52
CA GLU A 116 -6.62 1.94 4.29
C GLU A 116 -6.94 2.89 5.45
N PHE A 117 -7.23 4.16 5.12
CA PHE A 117 -7.58 5.16 6.12
C PHE A 117 -9.02 5.67 5.98
N ASP A 118 -9.68 5.41 4.87
CA ASP A 118 -11.03 5.92 4.59
C ASP A 118 -11.86 4.88 3.82
N GLY A 119 -11.88 3.66 4.33
CA GLY A 119 -12.70 2.58 3.79
C GLY A 119 -14.09 2.49 4.41
N PRO A 120 -14.87 1.49 4.04
CA PRO A 120 -14.57 0.48 3.01
C PRO A 120 -14.78 1.01 1.60
N ARG A 121 -13.94 0.60 0.67
CA ARG A 121 -14.09 0.92 -0.76
C ARG A 121 -13.18 0.06 -1.63
N GLU A 122 -13.34 0.16 -2.94
CA GLU A 122 -12.38 -0.39 -3.87
C GLU A 122 -11.21 0.56 -4.05
N ARG A 123 -9.99 0.02 -3.99
CA ARG A 123 -8.76 0.75 -4.28
C ARG A 123 -8.15 0.21 -5.56
N GLN A 124 -7.62 1.10 -6.37
CA GLN A 124 -6.95 0.76 -7.63
C GLN A 124 -5.45 0.99 -7.49
N ALA A 125 -4.67 -0.02 -7.84
CA ALA A 125 -3.22 0.08 -7.91
C ALA A 125 -2.76 -0.27 -9.32
N ILE A 126 -1.66 0.34 -9.74
CA ILE A 126 -1.00 0.07 -11.00
C ILE A 126 0.35 -0.57 -10.71
N LEU A 127 0.65 -1.65 -11.44
CA LEU A 127 1.92 -2.36 -11.36
C LEU A 127 2.61 -2.32 -12.72
N ALA A 128 3.88 -1.95 -12.72
CA ALA A 128 4.74 -2.00 -13.89
C ALA A 128 6.10 -2.55 -13.49
N LEU A 129 6.81 -3.17 -14.42
CA LEU A 129 8.14 -3.70 -14.15
C LEU A 129 9.15 -3.05 -15.10
N SER A 130 10.23 -2.52 -14.51
CA SER A 130 11.40 -2.06 -15.27
C SER A 130 12.43 -3.19 -15.28
N PRO A 131 12.65 -3.84 -16.42
CA PRO A 131 13.60 -4.94 -16.47
C PRO A 131 15.03 -4.47 -16.31
N GLU A 132 15.83 -5.30 -15.65
CA GLU A 132 17.27 -5.12 -15.57
C GLU A 132 17.90 -5.43 -16.93
N SER A 133 18.87 -4.63 -17.34
CA SER A 133 19.56 -4.82 -18.64
C SER A 133 20.69 -5.85 -18.57
#